data_ce5062009e22f4d91b195b6c79b1aed3
#
_entry.id   ce5062009e22f4d91b195b6c79b1aed3
#
_cell.length_a   1.000
_cell.length_b   1.000
_cell.length_c   1.000
_cell.angle_alpha   90.00
_cell.angle_beta   90.00
_cell.angle_gamma   90.00
#
_symmetry.space_group_name_H-M   'P 1'
#
loop_
_entity.id
_entity.type
_entity.pdbx_description
1 polymer ?
#
loop_
_entity_poly.entity_id
_entity_poly.type
_entity_poly.pdbx_seq_one_letter_code
_entity_poly.pdbx_strand_id
1 'polypeptide(L)'
;NRIEKLSEIECHHKAVVDCIQSDRMYEYFMAQSDLDLTKEQIGVLQDEIRRESYRLEQLNAKCSSMKKELENKEEVRTLLLAELNANSDFQTLEKQKKYLKELQEKEEIQYQEKKRLLESGKKAGQKVKRLLEIPDVDECMKQYDELLYRLKDTEDVVSAQELIDRAIAYKKHMSTKLQRKNLEIQSRLNEIAADLQETEQRISNLKQHRFSYPPAVQLLMSRVEQELLKIGRTAKPRILCEMLEITDETWRNAVEGYLNTQRFYVLVEPEHFDIALGIYEKLRREKKAYGVGLINSGKLEEYDIAPAGSLATVVESKSIYAKRYVNMVLGKVHMCKRVDELKQYPVSITPNCMRYQNHVASAIRPEIYTTPFIGKNAFKVQYEQALQ
;
A
#
# COMPACT_ATOMS: atom_id res chain seq x y z
N ASN A 1 7.22 35.12 -45.77
CA ASN A 1 6.31 34.05 -45.32
C ASN A 1 6.98 32.68 -45.04
N ARG A 2 7.93 32.19 -45.80
CA ARG A 2 8.70 30.95 -45.52
C ARG A 2 9.94 31.24 -44.69
N ILE A 3 10.58 32.40 -44.94
CA ILE A 3 11.75 32.88 -44.20
C ILE A 3 11.34 33.31 -42.77
N GLU A 4 10.20 33.96 -42.62
CA GLU A 4 9.64 34.32 -41.29
C GLU A 4 9.37 33.11 -40.41
N LYS A 5 8.74 32.06 -40.98
CA LYS A 5 8.51 30.78 -40.25
C LYS A 5 9.80 30.05 -39.89
N LEU A 6 10.84 30.10 -40.74
CA LEU A 6 12.15 29.55 -40.43
C LEU A 6 12.82 30.32 -39.29
N SER A 7 12.75 31.64 -39.30
CA SER A 7 13.28 32.49 -38.20
C SER A 7 12.54 32.27 -36.87
N GLU A 8 11.21 32.06 -36.88
CA GLU A 8 10.46 31.68 -35.68
C GLU A 8 10.88 30.31 -35.15
N ILE A 9 11.08 29.31 -36.03
CA ILE A 9 11.55 27.97 -35.66
C ILE A 9 12.95 28.03 -35.08
N GLU A 10 13.88 28.80 -35.66
CA GLU A 10 15.21 29.01 -35.11
C GLU A 10 15.20 29.71 -33.76
N CYS A 11 14.34 30.71 -33.57
CA CYS A 11 14.16 31.38 -32.30
C CYS A 11 13.63 30.41 -31.20
N HIS A 12 12.63 29.62 -31.54
CA HIS A 12 12.09 28.62 -30.59
C HIS A 12 13.12 27.51 -30.31
N HIS A 13 13.85 27.04 -31.31
CA HIS A 13 14.93 26.06 -31.13
C HIS A 13 16.01 26.60 -30.19
N LYS A 14 16.44 27.84 -30.38
CA LYS A 14 17.43 28.49 -29.53
C LYS A 14 16.91 28.63 -28.09
N ALA A 15 15.69 29.05 -27.90
CA ALA A 15 15.05 29.16 -26.57
C ALA A 15 14.98 27.81 -25.84
N VAL A 16 14.67 26.74 -26.57
CA VAL A 16 14.66 25.37 -26.01
C VAL A 16 16.07 24.92 -25.62
N VAL A 17 17.08 25.18 -26.46
CA VAL A 17 18.49 24.85 -26.14
C VAL A 17 18.97 25.65 -24.90
N ASP A 18 18.66 26.93 -24.84
CA ASP A 18 19.01 27.79 -23.68
C ASP A 18 18.33 27.32 -22.39
N CYS A 19 17.05 26.88 -22.44
CA CYS A 19 16.36 26.27 -21.32
C CYS A 19 17.03 24.97 -20.86
N ILE A 20 17.38 24.08 -21.78
CA ILE A 20 18.04 22.81 -21.46
C ILE A 20 19.44 23.05 -20.84
N GLN A 21 20.18 24.04 -21.34
CA GLN A 21 21.48 24.42 -20.79
C GLN A 21 21.34 25.01 -19.38
N SER A 22 20.34 25.85 -19.16
CA SER A 22 20.06 26.45 -17.85
C SER A 22 19.66 25.37 -16.82
N ASP A 23 18.83 24.41 -17.20
CA ASP A 23 18.40 23.31 -16.37
C ASP A 23 19.57 22.39 -15.95
N ARG A 24 20.43 22.04 -16.92
CA ARG A 24 21.66 21.28 -16.63
C ARG A 24 22.64 22.05 -15.74
N MET A 25 22.76 23.36 -15.92
CA MET A 25 23.57 24.20 -15.02
C MET A 25 23.01 24.21 -13.61
N TYR A 26 21.68 24.31 -13.47
CA TYR A 26 21.03 24.27 -12.18
C TYR A 26 21.23 22.93 -11.45
N GLU A 27 21.05 21.80 -12.16
CA GLU A 27 21.36 20.47 -11.63
C GLU A 27 22.83 20.33 -11.19
N TYR A 28 23.75 20.87 -11.99
CA TYR A 28 25.17 20.87 -11.63
C TYR A 28 25.45 21.69 -10.35
N PHE A 29 24.87 22.89 -10.22
CA PHE A 29 25.03 23.72 -9.02
C PHE A 29 24.38 23.08 -7.78
N MET A 30 23.24 22.43 -7.92
CA MET A 30 22.62 21.69 -6.82
C MET A 30 23.50 20.52 -6.38
N ALA A 31 23.99 19.73 -7.30
CA ALA A 31 24.90 18.62 -7.00
C ALA A 31 26.23 19.10 -6.38
N GLN A 32 26.76 20.23 -6.83
CA GLN A 32 27.97 20.85 -6.26
C GLN A 32 27.70 21.32 -4.82
N SER A 33 26.56 21.96 -4.56
CA SER A 33 26.17 22.41 -3.22
C SER A 33 26.00 21.24 -2.24
N ASP A 34 25.36 20.16 -2.69
CA ASP A 34 25.20 18.93 -1.88
C ASP A 34 26.55 18.28 -1.58
N LEU A 35 27.47 18.30 -2.56
CA LEU A 35 28.83 17.79 -2.39
C LEU A 35 29.61 18.60 -1.33
N ASP A 36 29.49 19.92 -1.38
CA ASP A 36 30.19 20.79 -0.43
C ASP A 36 29.61 20.67 0.98
N LEU A 37 28.29 20.58 1.12
CA LEU A 37 27.64 20.30 2.40
C LEU A 37 28.06 18.94 2.98
N THR A 38 28.17 17.92 2.12
CA THR A 38 28.61 16.59 2.53
C THR A 38 30.08 16.59 2.99
N LYS A 39 30.96 17.34 2.31
CA LYS A 39 32.36 17.51 2.72
C LYS A 39 32.47 18.21 4.07
N GLU A 40 31.67 19.24 4.32
CA GLU A 40 31.62 19.92 5.61
C GLU A 40 31.18 18.98 6.73
N GLN A 41 30.13 18.18 6.51
CA GLN A 41 29.68 17.14 7.45
C GLN A 41 30.76 16.10 7.72
N ILE A 42 31.48 15.64 6.70
CA ILE A 42 32.61 14.71 6.86
C ILE A 42 33.70 15.35 7.72
N GLY A 43 34.01 16.62 7.51
CA GLY A 43 34.99 17.36 8.32
C GLY A 43 34.62 17.40 9.81
N VAL A 44 33.35 17.72 10.11
CA VAL A 44 32.82 17.75 11.48
C VAL A 44 32.94 16.36 12.13
N LEU A 45 32.50 15.32 11.43
CA LEU A 45 32.58 13.94 11.94
C LEU A 45 34.00 13.46 12.14
N GLN A 46 34.95 13.85 11.28
CA GLN A 46 36.37 13.52 11.45
C GLN A 46 36.96 14.17 12.71
N ASP A 47 36.57 15.43 13.00
CA ASP A 47 37.01 16.11 14.21
C ASP A 47 36.39 15.52 15.48
N GLU A 48 35.14 15.06 15.43
CA GLU A 48 34.50 14.32 16.51
C GLU A 48 35.20 12.98 16.76
N ILE A 49 35.51 12.20 15.74
CA ILE A 49 36.25 10.94 15.83
C ILE A 49 37.62 11.18 16.47
N ARG A 50 38.32 12.28 16.09
CA ARG A 50 39.64 12.61 16.67
C ARG A 50 39.53 12.94 18.15
N ARG A 51 38.52 13.69 18.58
CA ARG A 51 38.26 14.04 20.00
C ARG A 51 37.95 12.80 20.83
N GLU A 52 37.08 11.94 20.33
CA GLU A 52 36.69 10.73 21.04
C GLU A 52 37.82 9.71 21.07
N SER A 53 38.66 9.60 20.02
CA SER A 53 39.87 8.77 20.02
C SER A 53 40.85 9.22 21.08
N TYR A 54 41.09 10.53 21.21
CA TYR A 54 41.96 11.07 22.26
C TYR A 54 41.40 10.80 23.66
N ARG A 55 40.09 10.93 23.84
CA ARG A 55 39.42 10.62 25.12
C ARG A 55 39.52 9.14 25.47
N LEU A 56 39.43 8.28 24.48
CA LEU A 56 39.58 6.83 24.63
C LEU A 56 41.01 6.46 25.04
N GLU A 57 42.04 7.09 24.47
CA GLU A 57 43.43 6.92 24.90
C GLU A 57 43.66 7.33 26.36
N GLN A 58 43.13 8.47 26.78
CA GLN A 58 43.21 8.92 28.17
C GLN A 58 42.52 7.95 29.14
N LEU A 59 41.34 7.46 28.77
CA LEU A 59 40.61 6.47 29.58
C LEU A 59 41.38 5.16 29.66
N ASN A 60 41.98 4.69 28.59
CA ASN A 60 42.77 3.47 28.56
C ASN A 60 44.03 3.61 29.43
N ALA A 61 44.72 4.77 29.38
CA ALA A 61 45.88 5.03 30.25
C ALA A 61 45.46 5.02 31.74
N LYS A 62 44.31 5.64 32.06
CA LYS A 62 43.78 5.65 33.44
C LYS A 62 43.37 4.24 33.90
N CYS A 63 42.71 3.47 33.05
CA CYS A 63 42.38 2.07 33.33
C CYS A 63 43.65 1.23 33.60
N SER A 64 44.70 1.43 32.81
CA SER A 64 45.96 0.72 32.99
C SER A 64 46.66 1.05 34.32
N SER A 65 46.64 2.34 34.69
CA SER A 65 47.22 2.75 36.00
C SER A 65 46.39 2.20 37.17
N MET A 66 45.06 2.21 37.07
CA MET A 66 44.19 1.65 38.11
C MET A 66 44.32 0.14 38.23
N LYS A 67 44.57 -0.58 37.13
CA LYS A 67 44.85 -2.02 37.18
C LYS A 67 46.14 -2.34 37.95
N LYS A 68 47.20 -1.58 37.69
CA LYS A 68 48.45 -1.74 38.43
C LYS A 68 48.29 -1.46 39.92
N GLU A 69 47.53 -0.42 40.28
CA GLU A 69 47.23 -0.15 41.68
C GLU A 69 46.43 -1.28 42.36
N LEU A 70 45.51 -1.88 41.59
CA LEU A 70 44.69 -2.98 42.07
C LEU A 70 45.56 -4.23 42.32
N GLU A 71 46.43 -4.58 41.38
CA GLU A 71 47.41 -5.69 41.53
C GLU A 71 48.27 -5.52 42.76
N ASN A 72 48.86 -4.33 42.98
CA ASN A 72 49.68 -4.05 44.17
C ASN A 72 48.87 -4.17 45.47
N LYS A 73 47.60 -3.70 45.47
CA LYS A 73 46.75 -3.84 46.66
C LYS A 73 46.31 -5.29 46.90
N GLU A 74 46.15 -6.09 45.84
CA GLU A 74 45.89 -7.52 45.97
C GLU A 74 47.07 -8.30 46.52
N GLU A 75 48.32 -7.98 46.14
CA GLU A 75 49.51 -8.56 46.74
C GLU A 75 49.61 -8.24 48.22
N VAL A 76 49.49 -6.97 48.63
CA VAL A 76 49.50 -6.57 50.03
C VAL A 76 48.36 -7.26 50.82
N ARG A 77 47.20 -7.38 50.26
CA ARG A 77 46.05 -8.07 50.84
C ARG A 77 46.36 -9.58 51.07
N THR A 78 47.00 -10.24 50.09
CA THR A 78 47.39 -11.67 50.25
C THR A 78 48.38 -11.92 51.36
N LEU A 79 49.35 -11.03 51.53
CA LEU A 79 50.33 -11.08 52.64
C LEU A 79 49.62 -10.87 53.98
N LEU A 80 48.81 -9.86 54.11
CA LEU A 80 48.04 -9.58 55.34
C LEU A 80 47.08 -10.71 55.72
N LEU A 81 46.42 -11.35 54.71
CA LEU A 81 45.57 -12.49 54.93
C LEU A 81 46.36 -13.75 55.41
N ALA A 82 47.55 -13.92 54.91
CA ALA A 82 48.41 -15.01 55.38
C ALA A 82 48.82 -14.84 56.89
N GLU A 83 49.09 -13.59 57.28
CA GLU A 83 49.37 -13.28 58.71
C GLU A 83 48.12 -13.45 59.59
N LEU A 84 46.93 -13.02 59.12
CA LEU A 84 45.66 -13.15 59.83
C LEU A 84 45.21 -14.61 59.96
N ASN A 85 45.42 -15.44 58.94
CA ASN A 85 45.07 -16.86 58.93
C ASN A 85 45.92 -17.70 59.92
N ALA A 86 47.04 -17.16 60.41
CA ALA A 86 47.82 -17.79 61.51
C ALA A 86 47.14 -17.63 62.89
N ASN A 87 46.12 -16.79 63.01
CA ASN A 87 45.41 -16.53 64.26
C ASN A 87 44.09 -17.31 64.32
N SER A 88 43.89 -18.14 65.39
CA SER A 88 42.69 -19.01 65.56
C SER A 88 41.35 -18.25 65.64
N ASP A 89 41.42 -17.05 66.21
CA ASP A 89 40.19 -16.19 66.30
C ASP A 89 39.69 -15.63 64.96
N PHE A 90 40.68 -15.34 64.06
CA PHE A 90 40.45 -14.93 62.73
C PHE A 90 39.75 -16.02 61.88
N GLN A 91 40.24 -17.27 62.02
CA GLN A 91 39.61 -18.39 61.29
C GLN A 91 38.15 -18.63 61.72
N THR A 92 37.81 -18.38 62.99
CA THR A 92 36.44 -18.50 63.49
C THR A 92 35.55 -17.40 62.96
N LEU A 93 36.03 -16.14 62.91
CA LEU A 93 35.37 -15.01 62.38
C LEU A 93 35.16 -15.13 60.83
N GLU A 94 36.16 -15.72 60.17
CA GLU A 94 36.05 -15.93 58.70
C GLU A 94 35.00 -16.99 58.36
N LYS A 95 34.86 -18.07 59.13
CA LYS A 95 33.81 -19.05 59.02
C LYS A 95 32.42 -18.42 59.22
N GLN A 96 32.29 -17.59 60.26
CA GLN A 96 31.03 -16.89 60.55
C GLN A 96 30.67 -15.90 59.42
N LYS A 97 31.68 -15.17 58.92
CA LYS A 97 31.51 -14.23 57.78
C LYS A 97 31.05 -14.96 56.51
N LYS A 98 31.69 -16.12 56.22
CA LYS A 98 31.31 -16.95 55.08
C LYS A 98 29.86 -17.43 55.19
N TYR A 99 29.47 -17.92 56.37
CA TYR A 99 28.11 -18.34 56.64
C TYR A 99 27.10 -17.22 56.48
N LEU A 100 27.38 -16.03 57.06
CA LEU A 100 26.49 -14.86 56.91
C LEU A 100 26.39 -14.40 55.45
N LYS A 101 27.48 -14.48 54.68
CA LYS A 101 27.47 -14.14 53.26
C LYS A 101 26.60 -15.11 52.45
N GLU A 102 26.70 -16.42 52.71
CA GLU A 102 25.84 -17.43 52.09
C GLU A 102 24.37 -17.23 52.45
N LEU A 103 24.10 -16.79 53.66
CA LEU A 103 22.74 -16.47 54.13
C LEU A 103 22.17 -15.21 53.41
N GLN A 104 23.04 -14.20 53.30
CA GLN A 104 22.71 -12.96 52.57
C GLN A 104 22.45 -13.21 51.09
N GLU A 105 23.24 -14.03 50.43
CA GLU A 105 23.04 -14.42 49.02
C GLU A 105 21.71 -15.17 48.84
N LYS A 106 21.35 -16.07 49.76
CA LYS A 106 20.07 -16.78 49.73
C LYS A 106 18.87 -15.80 49.90
N GLU A 107 18.97 -14.88 50.86
CA GLU A 107 17.95 -13.87 51.07
C GLU A 107 17.82 -12.93 49.86
N GLU A 108 18.92 -12.52 49.23
CA GLU A 108 18.93 -11.70 48.05
C GLU A 108 18.22 -12.41 46.88
N ILE A 109 18.52 -13.70 46.67
CA ILE A 109 17.85 -14.50 45.62
C ILE A 109 16.33 -14.53 45.87
N GLN A 110 15.92 -14.82 47.14
CA GLN A 110 14.52 -14.82 47.50
C GLN A 110 13.85 -13.44 47.33
N TYR A 111 14.58 -12.38 47.68
CA TYR A 111 14.10 -11.01 47.48
C TYR A 111 13.90 -10.69 45.99
N GLN A 112 14.85 -11.05 45.16
CA GLN A 112 14.74 -10.83 43.70
C GLN A 112 13.60 -11.65 43.08
N GLU A 113 13.39 -12.89 43.52
CA GLU A 113 12.24 -13.69 43.10
C GLU A 113 10.90 -13.05 43.50
N LYS A 114 10.80 -12.62 44.74
CA LYS A 114 9.57 -11.92 45.23
C LYS A 114 9.32 -10.61 44.46
N LYS A 115 10.40 -9.86 44.18
CA LYS A 115 10.33 -8.64 43.39
C LYS A 115 9.84 -8.91 41.95
N ARG A 116 10.39 -9.94 41.30
CA ARG A 116 9.93 -10.37 39.95
C ARG A 116 8.47 -10.78 39.95
N LEU A 117 8.02 -11.52 40.96
CA LEU A 117 6.61 -11.91 41.10
C LEU A 117 5.71 -10.68 41.27
N LEU A 118 6.13 -9.72 42.12
CA LEU A 118 5.38 -8.48 42.30
C LEU A 118 5.28 -7.64 41.03
N GLU A 119 6.38 -7.50 40.30
CA GLU A 119 6.40 -6.78 39.02
C GLU A 119 5.55 -7.48 37.96
N SER A 120 5.61 -8.81 37.90
CA SER A 120 4.76 -9.62 37.04
C SER A 120 3.29 -9.44 37.38
N GLY A 121 2.95 -9.45 38.67
CA GLY A 121 1.58 -9.19 39.17
C GLY A 121 1.09 -7.79 38.78
N LYS A 122 1.92 -6.74 38.94
CA LYS A 122 1.60 -5.38 38.53
C LYS A 122 1.33 -5.28 37.01
N LYS A 123 2.21 -5.90 36.20
CA LYS A 123 2.04 -5.95 34.73
C LYS A 123 0.77 -6.72 34.33
N ALA A 124 0.47 -7.82 35.02
CA ALA A 124 -0.78 -8.56 34.81
C ALA A 124 -1.98 -7.73 35.16
N GLY A 125 -1.99 -7.04 36.32
CA GLY A 125 -3.05 -6.13 36.74
C GLY A 125 -3.29 -4.97 35.75
N GLN A 126 -2.24 -4.40 35.17
CA GLN A 126 -2.36 -3.36 34.15
C GLN A 126 -2.97 -3.92 32.84
N LYS A 127 -2.61 -5.14 32.46
CA LYS A 127 -3.22 -5.82 31.30
C LYS A 127 -4.71 -6.09 31.54
N VAL A 128 -5.07 -6.54 32.72
CA VAL A 128 -6.47 -6.76 33.08
C VAL A 128 -7.26 -5.46 33.04
N LYS A 129 -6.73 -4.35 33.58
CA LYS A 129 -7.40 -3.03 33.49
C LYS A 129 -7.65 -2.61 32.05
N ARG A 130 -6.70 -2.79 31.15
CA ARG A 130 -6.88 -2.50 29.71
C ARG A 130 -7.91 -3.41 29.05
N LEU A 131 -8.02 -4.67 29.48
CA LEU A 131 -9.04 -5.60 28.99
C LEU A 131 -10.44 -5.24 29.45
N LEU A 132 -10.59 -4.66 30.65
CA LEU A 132 -11.86 -4.17 31.18
C LEU A 132 -12.42 -2.96 30.43
N GLU A 133 -11.58 -2.22 29.72
CA GLU A 133 -11.97 -1.10 28.84
C GLU A 133 -12.57 -1.56 27.50
N ILE A 134 -12.47 -2.86 27.17
CA ILE A 134 -12.99 -3.41 25.91
C ILE A 134 -14.46 -3.81 26.12
N PRO A 135 -15.42 -3.24 25.34
CA PRO A 135 -16.80 -3.67 25.36
C PRO A 135 -16.91 -5.20 25.17
N ASP A 136 -17.82 -5.87 25.84
CA ASP A 136 -18.03 -7.33 25.86
C ASP A 136 -17.06 -8.17 26.73
N VAL A 137 -15.97 -7.61 27.23
CA VAL A 137 -15.06 -8.33 28.14
C VAL A 137 -15.45 -8.12 29.61
N ASP A 138 -16.08 -6.98 29.91
CA ASP A 138 -16.39 -6.54 31.25
C ASP A 138 -17.32 -7.55 32.00
N GLU A 139 -18.40 -8.03 31.37
CA GLU A 139 -19.33 -9.00 31.97
C GLU A 139 -18.67 -10.34 32.29
N CYS A 140 -17.78 -10.75 31.45
CA CYS A 140 -17.05 -11.99 31.59
C CYS A 140 -15.97 -11.92 32.67
N MET A 141 -15.35 -10.76 32.86
CA MET A 141 -14.39 -10.56 33.95
C MET A 141 -15.08 -10.46 35.32
N LYS A 142 -16.27 -9.89 35.39
CA LYS A 142 -17.09 -9.87 36.62
C LYS A 142 -17.41 -11.28 37.14
N GLN A 143 -17.81 -12.17 36.24
CA GLN A 143 -18.08 -13.58 36.61
C GLN A 143 -16.81 -14.31 37.10
N TYR A 144 -15.65 -14.01 36.48
CA TYR A 144 -14.38 -14.59 36.94
C TYR A 144 -13.95 -14.05 38.30
N ASP A 145 -14.09 -12.74 38.53
CA ASP A 145 -13.79 -12.12 39.81
C ASP A 145 -14.72 -12.61 40.91
N GLU A 146 -16.01 -12.85 40.62
CA GLU A 146 -16.96 -13.44 41.54
C GLU A 146 -16.59 -14.87 41.96
N LEU A 147 -16.12 -15.69 40.99
CA LEU A 147 -15.62 -17.02 41.27
C LEU A 147 -14.36 -16.99 42.17
N LEU A 148 -13.42 -16.07 41.91
CA LEU A 148 -12.23 -15.89 42.73
C LEU A 148 -12.56 -15.37 44.16
N TYR A 149 -13.58 -14.51 44.27
CA TYR A 149 -14.03 -14.01 45.56
C TYR A 149 -14.64 -15.13 46.41
N ARG A 150 -15.52 -15.95 45.84
CA ARG A 150 -16.10 -17.12 46.51
C ARG A 150 -15.04 -18.13 46.93
N LEU A 151 -13.94 -18.29 46.18
CA LEU A 151 -12.83 -19.18 46.51
C LEU A 151 -12.15 -18.76 47.81
N LYS A 152 -12.07 -17.45 48.14
CA LYS A 152 -11.44 -16.96 49.38
C LYS A 152 -12.22 -17.31 50.64
N ASP A 153 -13.55 -17.44 50.52
CA ASP A 153 -14.45 -17.70 51.66
C ASP A 153 -14.80 -19.17 51.81
N THR A 154 -14.19 -20.07 51.00
CA THR A 154 -14.50 -21.51 51.02
C THR A 154 -13.50 -22.24 51.90
N GLU A 155 -13.98 -22.81 53.03
CA GLU A 155 -13.15 -23.63 53.96
C GLU A 155 -13.09 -25.11 53.55
N ASP A 156 -14.03 -25.59 52.73
CA ASP A 156 -14.07 -26.97 52.26
C ASP A 156 -13.25 -27.21 51.01
N VAL A 157 -12.33 -28.17 51.04
CA VAL A 157 -11.37 -28.49 49.95
C VAL A 157 -12.08 -28.96 48.67
N VAL A 158 -13.19 -29.70 48.79
CA VAL A 158 -13.94 -30.22 47.63
C VAL A 158 -14.62 -29.09 46.90
N SER A 159 -15.29 -28.21 47.63
CA SER A 159 -15.95 -27.01 47.07
C SER A 159 -14.95 -26.03 46.48
N ALA A 160 -13.77 -25.90 47.11
CA ALA A 160 -12.68 -25.10 46.56
C ALA A 160 -12.17 -25.64 45.23
N GLN A 161 -11.99 -26.97 45.09
CA GLN A 161 -11.57 -27.61 43.84
C GLN A 161 -12.60 -27.39 42.72
N GLU A 162 -13.90 -27.56 42.99
CA GLU A 162 -14.96 -27.30 42.00
C GLU A 162 -14.92 -25.85 41.49
N LEU A 163 -14.73 -24.87 42.39
CA LEU A 163 -14.64 -23.45 42.02
C LEU A 163 -13.39 -23.18 41.15
N ILE A 164 -12.28 -23.79 41.51
CA ILE A 164 -11.04 -23.69 40.69
C ILE A 164 -11.25 -24.26 39.28
N ASP A 165 -11.88 -25.45 39.19
CA ASP A 165 -12.14 -26.09 37.90
C ASP A 165 -13.09 -25.25 37.03
N ARG A 166 -14.13 -24.65 37.63
CA ARG A 166 -14.99 -23.69 36.91
C ARG A 166 -14.25 -22.45 36.47
N ALA A 167 -13.38 -21.88 37.31
CA ALA A 167 -12.58 -20.72 36.95
C ALA A 167 -11.59 -21.03 35.80
N ILE A 168 -10.98 -22.22 35.80
CA ILE A 168 -10.10 -22.68 34.73
C ILE A 168 -10.88 -22.86 33.41
N ALA A 169 -12.05 -23.51 33.46
CA ALA A 169 -12.90 -23.72 32.30
C ALA A 169 -13.36 -22.38 31.71
N TYR A 170 -13.75 -21.45 32.55
CA TYR A 170 -14.15 -20.11 32.15
C TYR A 170 -13.02 -19.32 31.51
N LYS A 171 -11.81 -19.32 32.12
CA LYS A 171 -10.60 -18.71 31.55
C LYS A 171 -10.30 -19.28 30.19
N LYS A 172 -10.39 -20.61 29.99
CA LYS A 172 -10.14 -21.28 28.72
C LYS A 172 -11.17 -20.83 27.66
N HIS A 173 -12.44 -20.77 28.00
CA HIS A 173 -13.50 -20.30 27.10
C HIS A 173 -13.26 -18.85 26.67
N MET A 174 -12.92 -17.97 27.60
CA MET A 174 -12.62 -16.57 27.33
C MET A 174 -11.40 -16.40 26.45
N SER A 175 -10.33 -17.13 26.74
CA SER A 175 -9.11 -17.11 25.90
C SER A 175 -9.43 -17.49 24.46
N THR A 176 -10.23 -18.53 24.24
CA THR A 176 -10.66 -18.97 22.91
C THR A 176 -11.51 -17.90 22.19
N LYS A 177 -12.45 -17.28 22.92
CA LYS A 177 -13.30 -16.20 22.37
C LYS A 177 -12.46 -14.98 21.96
N LEU A 178 -11.51 -14.57 22.80
CA LEU A 178 -10.61 -13.44 22.51
C LEU A 178 -9.65 -13.74 21.34
N GLN A 179 -9.14 -14.96 21.28
CA GLN A 179 -8.31 -15.40 20.14
C GLN A 179 -9.08 -15.35 18.82
N ARG A 180 -10.35 -15.82 18.81
CA ARG A 180 -11.20 -15.73 17.61
C ARG A 180 -11.43 -14.28 17.18
N LYS A 181 -11.82 -13.40 18.12
CA LYS A 181 -12.00 -11.96 17.84
C LYS A 181 -10.71 -11.32 17.32
N ASN A 182 -9.56 -11.67 17.87
CA ASN A 182 -8.26 -11.15 17.42
C ASN A 182 -7.96 -11.58 15.97
N LEU A 183 -8.21 -12.84 15.63
CA LEU A 183 -8.04 -13.34 14.26
C LEU A 183 -8.98 -12.63 13.28
N GLU A 184 -10.24 -12.40 13.66
CA GLU A 184 -11.20 -11.64 12.84
C GLU A 184 -10.74 -10.19 12.61
N ILE A 185 -10.27 -9.51 13.66
CA ILE A 185 -9.73 -8.15 13.55
C ILE A 185 -8.47 -8.11 12.69
N GLN A 186 -7.55 -9.06 12.86
CA GLN A 186 -6.34 -9.14 12.05
C GLN A 186 -6.66 -9.38 10.57
N SER A 187 -7.62 -10.27 10.26
CA SER A 187 -8.08 -10.48 8.89
C SER A 187 -8.61 -9.19 8.27
N ARG A 188 -9.46 -8.48 9.02
CA ARG A 188 -10.05 -7.22 8.57
C ARG A 188 -9.02 -6.10 8.40
N LEU A 189 -8.01 -6.04 9.27
CA LEU A 189 -6.90 -5.10 9.13
C LEU A 189 -6.06 -5.40 7.88
N ASN A 190 -5.81 -6.66 7.58
CA ASN A 190 -5.08 -7.05 6.38
C ASN A 190 -5.86 -6.72 5.10
N GLU A 191 -7.18 -6.92 5.09
CA GLU A 191 -8.05 -6.52 3.99
C GLU A 191 -7.99 -5.00 3.77
N ILE A 192 -8.19 -4.21 4.82
CA ILE A 192 -8.12 -2.73 4.74
C ILE A 192 -6.72 -2.26 4.30
N ALA A 193 -5.66 -2.90 4.78
CA ALA A 193 -4.30 -2.54 4.37
C ALA A 193 -4.04 -2.84 2.88
N ALA A 194 -4.58 -3.95 2.36
CA ALA A 194 -4.51 -4.28 0.94
C ALA A 194 -5.29 -3.27 0.08
N ASP A 195 -6.51 -2.93 0.48
CA ASP A 195 -7.36 -1.94 -0.20
C ASP A 195 -6.70 -0.54 -0.20
N LEU A 196 -6.09 -0.16 0.92
CA LEU A 196 -5.34 1.10 1.04
C LEU A 196 -4.17 1.13 0.06
N GLN A 197 -3.37 0.08 0.03
CA GLN A 197 -2.22 -0.03 -0.88
C GLN A 197 -2.65 0.03 -2.36
N GLU A 198 -3.75 -0.65 -2.72
CA GLU A 198 -4.31 -0.59 -4.07
C GLU A 198 -4.78 0.83 -4.42
N THR A 199 -5.46 1.49 -3.49
CA THR A 199 -5.95 2.87 -3.67
C THR A 199 -4.80 3.86 -3.80
N GLU A 200 -3.76 3.77 -2.97
CA GLU A 200 -2.55 4.59 -3.06
C GLU A 200 -1.84 4.41 -4.40
N GLN A 201 -1.71 3.16 -4.87
CA GLN A 201 -1.12 2.87 -6.18
C GLN A 201 -1.97 3.46 -7.30
N ARG A 202 -3.31 3.38 -7.20
CA ARG A 202 -4.23 3.98 -8.15
C ARG A 202 -4.10 5.51 -8.18
N ILE A 203 -4.03 6.16 -7.03
CA ILE A 203 -3.81 7.62 -6.91
C ILE A 203 -2.47 8.01 -7.54
N SER A 204 -1.41 7.25 -7.27
CA SER A 204 -0.09 7.49 -7.87
C SER A 204 -0.12 7.39 -9.40
N ASN A 205 -0.77 6.36 -9.95
CA ASN A 205 -0.94 6.19 -11.39
C ASN A 205 -1.73 7.36 -12.00
N LEU A 206 -2.82 7.78 -11.37
CA LEU A 206 -3.66 8.90 -11.83
C LEU A 206 -2.90 10.23 -11.80
N LYS A 207 -2.05 10.49 -10.80
CA LYS A 207 -1.15 11.67 -10.77
C LYS A 207 -0.20 11.69 -11.98
N GLN A 208 0.21 10.51 -12.47
CA GLN A 208 1.04 10.36 -13.66
C GLN A 208 0.22 10.32 -14.97
N HIS A 209 -1.07 10.64 -14.93
CA HIS A 209 -2.01 10.56 -16.05
C HIS A 209 -2.07 9.14 -16.67
N ARG A 210 -1.93 8.10 -15.84
CA ARG A 210 -2.04 6.70 -16.24
C ARG A 210 -3.29 6.09 -15.63
N PHE A 211 -4.20 5.62 -16.50
CA PHE A 211 -5.31 4.82 -16.04
C PHE A 211 -4.87 3.40 -15.67
N SER A 212 -5.52 2.84 -14.67
CA SER A 212 -5.40 1.41 -14.39
C SER A 212 -6.39 0.65 -15.26
N TYR A 213 -5.90 0.05 -16.33
CA TYR A 213 -6.71 -0.78 -17.24
C TYR A 213 -6.76 -2.24 -16.78
N PRO A 214 -7.78 -3.01 -17.19
CA PRO A 214 -7.83 -4.44 -16.92
C PRO A 214 -6.53 -5.15 -17.33
N PRO A 215 -6.01 -6.10 -16.54
CA PRO A 215 -4.73 -6.76 -16.81
C PRO A 215 -4.65 -7.41 -18.20
N ALA A 216 -5.76 -7.98 -18.69
CA ALA A 216 -5.84 -8.59 -20.01
C ALA A 216 -5.61 -7.57 -21.15
N VAL A 217 -6.09 -6.32 -20.98
CA VAL A 217 -5.90 -5.23 -21.95
C VAL A 217 -4.43 -4.81 -21.97
N GLN A 218 -3.83 -4.59 -20.81
CA GLN A 218 -2.41 -4.22 -20.68
C GLN A 218 -1.49 -5.30 -21.26
N LEU A 219 -1.81 -6.57 -20.99
CA LEU A 219 -1.07 -7.70 -21.52
C LEU A 219 -1.14 -7.78 -23.05
N LEU A 220 -2.35 -7.62 -23.63
CA LEU A 220 -2.52 -7.62 -25.08
C LEU A 220 -1.76 -6.47 -25.70
N MET A 221 -1.88 -5.25 -25.18
CA MET A 221 -1.17 -4.07 -25.66
C MET A 221 0.34 -4.27 -25.66
N SER A 222 0.91 -4.68 -24.53
CA SER A 222 2.36 -4.86 -24.40
C SER A 222 2.91 -5.94 -25.35
N ARG A 223 2.18 -7.04 -25.52
CA ARG A 223 2.58 -8.11 -26.43
C ARG A 223 2.50 -7.71 -27.89
N VAL A 224 1.43 -7.00 -28.27
CA VAL A 224 1.30 -6.48 -29.65
C VAL A 224 2.41 -5.47 -29.95
N GLU A 225 2.67 -4.52 -29.03
CA GLU A 225 3.76 -3.54 -29.20
C GLU A 225 5.13 -4.22 -29.33
N GLN A 226 5.44 -5.20 -28.47
CA GLN A 226 6.69 -5.95 -28.53
C GLN A 226 6.88 -6.69 -29.86
N GLU A 227 5.85 -7.35 -30.36
CA GLU A 227 5.98 -8.08 -31.65
C GLU A 227 6.07 -7.13 -32.85
N LEU A 228 5.33 -6.00 -32.84
CA LEU A 228 5.46 -4.97 -33.87
C LEU A 228 6.89 -4.38 -33.91
N LEU A 229 7.47 -4.10 -32.74
CA LEU A 229 8.84 -3.62 -32.63
C LEU A 229 9.88 -4.62 -33.18
N LYS A 230 9.70 -5.94 -32.93
CA LYS A 230 10.59 -6.98 -33.47
C LYS A 230 10.63 -7.04 -35.00
N ILE A 231 9.54 -6.69 -35.67
CA ILE A 231 9.46 -6.64 -37.11
C ILE A 231 9.76 -5.25 -37.69
N GLY A 232 10.34 -4.36 -36.86
CA GLY A 232 10.74 -3.02 -37.29
C GLY A 232 9.59 -2.03 -37.49
N ARG A 233 8.42 -2.29 -36.90
CA ARG A 233 7.24 -1.39 -36.93
C ARG A 233 7.16 -0.58 -35.65
N THR A 234 7.08 0.74 -35.77
CA THR A 234 6.97 1.68 -34.66
C THR A 234 5.52 1.99 -34.24
N ALA A 235 4.55 1.36 -34.92
CA ALA A 235 3.14 1.53 -34.61
C ALA A 235 2.80 1.02 -33.21
N LYS A 236 2.07 1.84 -32.45
CA LYS A 236 1.65 1.50 -31.08
C LYS A 236 0.18 1.15 -31.03
N PRO A 237 -0.21 0.02 -30.46
CA PRO A 237 -1.60 -0.26 -30.17
C PRO A 237 -2.15 0.80 -29.19
N ARG A 238 -3.41 1.15 -29.31
CA ARG A 238 -4.08 2.14 -28.46
C ARG A 238 -5.37 1.58 -27.90
N ILE A 239 -5.76 2.07 -26.73
CA ILE A 239 -7.05 1.72 -26.12
C ILE A 239 -8.09 2.71 -26.63
N LEU A 240 -9.30 2.23 -26.93
CA LEU A 240 -10.35 3.04 -27.53
C LEU A 240 -10.68 4.28 -26.66
N CYS A 241 -10.86 4.12 -25.35
CA CYS A 241 -11.23 5.23 -24.47
C CYS A 241 -10.19 6.38 -24.44
N GLU A 242 -8.90 6.10 -24.67
CA GLU A 242 -7.85 7.14 -24.71
C GLU A 242 -7.96 8.04 -25.92
N MET A 243 -8.63 7.58 -26.96
CA MET A 243 -8.78 8.30 -28.24
C MET A 243 -10.08 9.07 -28.37
N LEU A 244 -10.97 8.96 -27.39
CA LEU A 244 -12.30 9.54 -27.40
C LEU A 244 -12.40 10.75 -26.46
N GLU A 245 -13.20 11.72 -26.88
CA GLU A 245 -13.63 12.87 -26.07
C GLU A 245 -15.16 12.96 -26.08
N ILE A 246 -15.74 13.31 -24.94
CA ILE A 246 -17.18 13.53 -24.82
C ILE A 246 -17.45 15.03 -24.87
N THR A 247 -18.25 15.46 -25.81
CA THR A 247 -18.57 16.87 -26.06
C THR A 247 -19.74 17.38 -25.21
N ASP A 248 -20.65 16.48 -24.79
CA ASP A 248 -21.76 16.80 -23.90
C ASP A 248 -21.72 15.92 -22.66
N GLU A 249 -21.30 16.50 -21.52
CA GLU A 249 -21.17 15.83 -20.24
C GLU A 249 -22.47 15.21 -19.71
N THR A 250 -23.61 15.70 -20.13
CA THR A 250 -24.93 15.15 -19.77
C THR A 250 -25.03 13.67 -20.19
N TRP A 251 -24.38 13.30 -21.29
CA TRP A 251 -24.41 11.95 -21.87
C TRP A 251 -23.22 11.07 -21.49
N ARG A 252 -22.29 11.56 -20.67
CA ARG A 252 -21.11 10.83 -20.26
C ARG A 252 -21.44 9.42 -19.75
N ASN A 253 -22.34 9.33 -18.78
CA ASN A 253 -22.72 8.05 -18.18
C ASN A 253 -23.33 7.10 -19.21
N ALA A 254 -24.16 7.63 -20.14
CA ALA A 254 -24.76 6.84 -21.20
C ALA A 254 -23.70 6.30 -22.18
N VAL A 255 -22.71 7.11 -22.55
CA VAL A 255 -21.60 6.69 -23.43
C VAL A 255 -20.74 5.64 -22.75
N GLU A 256 -20.26 5.91 -21.53
CA GLU A 256 -19.44 4.98 -20.75
C GLU A 256 -20.20 3.66 -20.51
N GLY A 257 -21.46 3.77 -20.10
CA GLY A 257 -22.31 2.62 -19.79
C GLY A 257 -22.64 1.77 -21.00
N TYR A 258 -22.94 2.39 -22.16
CA TYR A 258 -23.28 1.65 -23.37
C TYR A 258 -22.06 0.98 -23.99
N LEU A 259 -20.91 1.66 -24.05
CA LEU A 259 -19.66 1.06 -24.51
C LEU A 259 -19.18 -0.05 -23.56
N ASN A 260 -19.44 0.09 -22.27
CA ASN A 260 -19.07 -0.91 -21.26
C ASN A 260 -17.61 -1.39 -21.44
N THR A 261 -17.38 -2.68 -21.55
CA THR A 261 -16.04 -3.27 -21.78
C THR A 261 -15.43 -2.88 -23.12
N GLN A 262 -16.26 -2.52 -24.13
CA GLN A 262 -15.77 -2.12 -25.46
C GLN A 262 -14.92 -0.84 -25.41
N ARG A 263 -15.08 0.03 -24.41
CA ARG A 263 -14.22 1.20 -24.21
C ARG A 263 -12.74 0.83 -24.01
N PHE A 264 -12.45 -0.40 -23.57
CA PHE A 264 -11.11 -0.94 -23.37
C PHE A 264 -10.61 -1.78 -24.55
N TYR A 265 -11.33 -1.82 -25.65
CA TYR A 265 -10.88 -2.57 -26.82
C TYR A 265 -9.64 -1.94 -27.40
N VAL A 266 -8.74 -2.81 -27.87
CA VAL A 266 -7.47 -2.43 -28.46
C VAL A 266 -7.67 -2.14 -29.95
N LEU A 267 -7.16 -1.01 -30.39
CA LEU A 267 -7.14 -0.59 -31.77
C LEU A 267 -5.71 -0.56 -32.30
N VAL A 268 -5.52 -1.15 -33.46
CA VAL A 268 -4.29 -1.08 -34.25
C VAL A 268 -4.63 -0.56 -35.64
N GLU A 269 -3.64 -0.06 -36.35
CA GLU A 269 -3.79 0.31 -37.75
C GLU A 269 -4.16 -0.91 -38.60
N PRO A 270 -4.93 -0.73 -39.71
CA PRO A 270 -5.44 -1.86 -40.50
C PRO A 270 -4.36 -2.87 -40.93
N GLU A 271 -3.19 -2.38 -41.30
CA GLU A 271 -2.06 -3.20 -41.75
C GLU A 271 -1.43 -4.09 -40.70
N HIS A 272 -1.74 -3.82 -39.40
CA HIS A 272 -1.21 -4.58 -38.26
C HIS A 272 -2.25 -5.49 -37.62
N PHE A 273 -3.48 -5.48 -38.12
CA PHE A 273 -4.59 -6.22 -37.50
C PHE A 273 -4.35 -7.74 -37.46
N ASP A 274 -3.88 -8.33 -38.54
CA ASP A 274 -3.67 -9.79 -38.65
C ASP A 274 -2.56 -10.26 -37.69
N ILE A 275 -1.50 -9.46 -37.54
CA ILE A 275 -0.42 -9.72 -36.59
C ILE A 275 -0.97 -9.67 -35.15
N ALA A 276 -1.70 -8.61 -34.83
CA ALA A 276 -2.29 -8.44 -33.50
C ALA A 276 -3.34 -9.54 -33.18
N LEU A 277 -4.10 -9.97 -34.17
CA LEU A 277 -5.04 -11.07 -34.03
C LEU A 277 -4.33 -12.41 -33.73
N GLY A 278 -3.23 -12.69 -34.41
CA GLY A 278 -2.42 -13.88 -34.14
C GLY A 278 -1.83 -13.89 -32.72
N ILE A 279 -1.42 -12.72 -32.22
CA ILE A 279 -0.94 -12.57 -30.83
C ILE A 279 -2.08 -12.77 -29.85
N TYR A 280 -3.24 -12.16 -30.12
CA TYR A 280 -4.43 -12.29 -29.27
C TYR A 280 -4.86 -13.76 -29.16
N GLU A 281 -4.88 -14.50 -30.27
CA GLU A 281 -5.21 -15.93 -30.26
C GLU A 281 -4.21 -16.76 -29.42
N LYS A 282 -2.90 -16.45 -29.48
CA LYS A 282 -1.90 -17.10 -28.60
C LYS A 282 -2.20 -16.84 -27.13
N LEU A 283 -2.47 -15.59 -26.75
CA LEU A 283 -2.79 -15.21 -25.37
C LEU A 283 -4.10 -15.84 -24.89
N ARG A 284 -5.09 -15.99 -25.77
CA ARG A 284 -6.34 -16.69 -25.48
C ARG A 284 -6.10 -18.17 -25.16
N ARG A 285 -5.28 -18.84 -25.97
CA ARG A 285 -4.89 -20.26 -25.71
C ARG A 285 -4.16 -20.43 -24.39
N GLU A 286 -3.36 -19.46 -23.99
CA GLU A 286 -2.69 -19.44 -22.68
C GLU A 286 -3.63 -19.08 -21.52
N LYS A 287 -4.93 -18.86 -21.77
CA LYS A 287 -5.95 -18.43 -20.79
C LYS A 287 -5.65 -17.10 -20.12
N LYS A 288 -4.87 -16.22 -20.77
CA LYS A 288 -4.42 -14.93 -20.20
C LYS A 288 -5.19 -13.71 -20.72
N ALA A 289 -5.95 -13.83 -21.82
CA ALA A 289 -6.64 -12.70 -22.45
C ALA A 289 -8.11 -13.05 -22.75
N TYR A 290 -8.96 -12.81 -21.74
CA TYR A 290 -10.41 -12.88 -21.89
C TYR A 290 -11.03 -11.51 -21.58
N GLY A 291 -12.19 -11.23 -22.19
CA GLY A 291 -12.94 -9.99 -21.95
C GLY A 291 -12.35 -8.74 -22.59
N VAL A 292 -11.32 -8.86 -23.42
CA VAL A 292 -10.76 -7.80 -24.23
C VAL A 292 -11.09 -8.02 -25.71
N GLY A 293 -11.31 -6.92 -26.47
CA GLY A 293 -11.55 -6.99 -27.92
C GLY A 293 -10.43 -6.33 -28.70
N LEU A 294 -10.20 -6.81 -29.92
CA LEU A 294 -9.33 -6.20 -30.91
C LEU A 294 -10.18 -5.66 -32.07
N ILE A 295 -10.12 -4.35 -32.31
CA ILE A 295 -10.94 -3.68 -33.31
C ILE A 295 -10.29 -3.88 -34.70
N ASN A 296 -11.08 -4.45 -35.64
CA ASN A 296 -10.69 -4.50 -37.05
C ASN A 296 -10.97 -3.15 -37.72
N SER A 297 -9.99 -2.25 -37.64
CA SER A 297 -10.11 -0.90 -38.12
C SER A 297 -10.25 -0.78 -39.66
N GLY A 298 -9.79 -1.79 -40.42
CA GLY A 298 -9.89 -1.82 -41.88
C GLY A 298 -11.27 -2.20 -42.45
N LYS A 299 -12.27 -2.49 -41.60
CA LYS A 299 -13.63 -2.86 -42.01
C LYS A 299 -14.68 -1.83 -41.56
N LEU A 300 -14.26 -0.59 -41.27
CA LEU A 300 -15.10 0.44 -40.67
C LEU A 300 -15.39 1.62 -41.60
N GLU A 301 -15.06 1.55 -42.89
CA GLU A 301 -15.13 2.68 -43.83
C GLU A 301 -16.57 3.21 -44.03
N GLU A 302 -17.60 2.36 -43.92
CA GLU A 302 -19.00 2.75 -44.06
C GLU A 302 -19.55 3.61 -42.90
N TYR A 303 -18.79 3.74 -41.79
CA TYR A 303 -19.22 4.44 -40.55
C TYR A 303 -18.60 5.82 -40.39
N ASP A 304 -18.31 6.55 -41.47
CA ASP A 304 -17.67 7.88 -41.41
C ASP A 304 -18.53 8.93 -40.71
N ILE A 305 -19.83 8.86 -40.83
CA ILE A 305 -20.75 9.88 -40.34
C ILE A 305 -21.64 9.32 -39.21
N ALA A 306 -21.71 10.04 -38.11
CA ALA A 306 -22.63 9.72 -37.02
C ALA A 306 -24.07 10.09 -37.42
N PRO A 307 -25.04 9.17 -37.32
CA PRO A 307 -26.44 9.50 -37.54
C PRO A 307 -26.94 10.59 -36.60
N ALA A 308 -27.74 11.54 -37.12
CA ALA A 308 -28.30 12.63 -36.31
C ALA A 308 -29.17 12.08 -35.15
N GLY A 309 -29.03 12.65 -33.96
CA GLY A 309 -29.76 12.21 -32.76
C GLY A 309 -29.21 10.92 -32.11
N SER A 310 -28.18 10.33 -32.70
CA SER A 310 -27.52 9.14 -32.10
C SER A 310 -26.53 9.52 -31.02
N LEU A 311 -26.25 8.58 -30.10
CA LEU A 311 -25.26 8.74 -29.02
C LEU A 311 -23.83 8.95 -29.56
N ALA A 312 -23.57 8.58 -30.83
CA ALA A 312 -22.28 8.84 -31.49
C ALA A 312 -22.02 10.34 -31.73
N THR A 313 -23.04 11.17 -31.77
CA THR A 313 -22.90 12.62 -32.04
C THR A 313 -22.27 13.41 -30.91
N VAL A 314 -22.30 12.87 -29.69
CA VAL A 314 -21.69 13.50 -28.50
C VAL A 314 -20.30 12.95 -28.19
N VAL A 315 -19.72 12.15 -29.11
CA VAL A 315 -18.36 11.59 -28.94
C VAL A 315 -17.49 12.03 -30.12
N GLU A 316 -16.33 12.61 -29.83
CA GLU A 316 -15.36 13.01 -30.84
C GLU A 316 -14.06 12.19 -30.70
N SER A 317 -13.30 12.10 -31.79
CA SER A 317 -11.99 11.47 -31.79
C SER A 317 -11.10 12.12 -32.86
N LYS A 318 -9.81 12.23 -32.52
CA LYS A 318 -8.76 12.59 -33.51
C LYS A 318 -8.39 11.42 -34.43
N SER A 319 -8.68 10.18 -34.01
CA SER A 319 -8.46 8.98 -34.79
C SER A 319 -9.70 8.66 -35.62
N ILE A 320 -9.55 8.64 -36.94
CA ILE A 320 -10.62 8.26 -37.87
C ILE A 320 -11.14 6.85 -37.56
N TYR A 321 -10.27 5.90 -37.23
CA TYR A 321 -10.65 4.52 -36.93
C TYR A 321 -11.45 4.42 -35.62
N ALA A 322 -11.05 5.15 -34.60
CA ALA A 322 -11.78 5.20 -33.33
C ALA A 322 -13.16 5.86 -33.53
N LYS A 323 -13.23 6.94 -34.31
CA LYS A 323 -14.49 7.62 -34.64
C LYS A 323 -15.44 6.71 -35.40
N ARG A 324 -14.95 6.02 -36.42
CA ARG A 324 -15.73 5.03 -37.20
C ARG A 324 -16.28 3.91 -36.30
N TYR A 325 -15.45 3.38 -35.41
CA TYR A 325 -15.89 2.35 -34.46
C TYR A 325 -17.00 2.85 -33.54
N VAL A 326 -16.85 4.05 -33.00
CA VAL A 326 -17.88 4.69 -32.17
C VAL A 326 -19.16 4.92 -32.96
N ASN A 327 -19.07 5.41 -34.22
CA ASN A 327 -20.23 5.59 -35.09
C ASN A 327 -20.95 4.25 -35.37
N MET A 328 -20.20 3.16 -35.57
CA MET A 328 -20.75 1.82 -35.75
C MET A 328 -21.53 1.35 -34.51
N VAL A 329 -20.96 1.55 -33.31
CA VAL A 329 -21.54 1.03 -32.06
C VAL A 329 -22.64 1.95 -31.54
N LEU A 330 -22.36 3.25 -31.43
CA LEU A 330 -23.25 4.24 -30.83
C LEU A 330 -24.18 4.94 -31.85
N GLY A 331 -23.88 4.84 -33.15
CA GLY A 331 -24.70 5.43 -34.20
C GLY A 331 -26.11 4.85 -34.31
N LYS A 332 -26.29 3.62 -33.86
CA LYS A 332 -27.62 2.98 -33.79
C LYS A 332 -28.40 3.30 -32.51
N VAL A 333 -27.78 3.99 -31.54
CA VAL A 333 -28.37 4.26 -30.21
C VAL A 333 -28.96 5.67 -30.21
N HIS A 334 -30.27 5.78 -30.17
CA HIS A 334 -30.91 7.08 -30.13
C HIS A 334 -30.90 7.69 -28.73
N MET A 335 -30.62 8.97 -28.65
CA MET A 335 -30.63 9.75 -27.41
C MET A 335 -32.03 10.18 -27.03
N CYS A 336 -32.54 9.72 -25.90
CA CYS A 336 -33.84 10.11 -25.36
C CYS A 336 -33.65 10.85 -24.03
N LYS A 337 -34.29 12.01 -23.90
CA LYS A 337 -34.25 12.77 -22.64
C LYS A 337 -35.12 12.16 -21.56
N ARG A 338 -36.20 11.49 -21.95
CA ARG A 338 -37.20 10.91 -21.06
C ARG A 338 -37.36 9.42 -21.29
N VAL A 339 -37.75 8.69 -20.24
CA VAL A 339 -37.90 7.23 -20.27
C VAL A 339 -39.07 6.79 -21.18
N ASP A 340 -40.14 7.61 -21.27
CA ASP A 340 -41.31 7.32 -22.10
C ASP A 340 -41.01 7.40 -23.61
N GLU A 341 -39.96 8.10 -24.01
CA GLU A 341 -39.53 8.21 -25.41
C GLU A 341 -38.74 6.96 -25.88
N LEU A 342 -38.16 6.19 -24.97
CA LEU A 342 -37.29 5.08 -25.32
C LEU A 342 -37.87 4.08 -26.30
N LYS A 343 -39.15 3.72 -26.13
CA LYS A 343 -39.86 2.73 -26.97
C LYS A 343 -40.13 3.18 -28.40
N GLN A 344 -39.86 4.45 -28.70
CA GLN A 344 -40.08 5.02 -30.07
C GLN A 344 -38.98 4.60 -31.05
N TYR A 345 -37.82 4.13 -30.50
CA TYR A 345 -36.68 3.75 -31.29
C TYR A 345 -36.25 2.29 -31.00
N PRO A 346 -35.72 1.57 -32.00
CA PRO A 346 -35.27 0.18 -31.82
C PRO A 346 -34.20 0.00 -30.76
N VAL A 347 -33.27 1.00 -30.67
CA VAL A 347 -32.23 1.08 -29.67
C VAL A 347 -32.14 2.52 -29.18
N SER A 348 -32.27 2.72 -27.90
CA SER A 348 -32.27 4.06 -27.30
C SER A 348 -31.73 4.03 -25.85
N ILE A 349 -31.32 5.19 -25.37
CA ILE A 349 -30.80 5.36 -24.03
C ILE A 349 -31.11 6.73 -23.46
N THR A 350 -31.30 6.82 -22.15
CA THR A 350 -31.37 8.11 -21.43
C THR A 350 -30.06 8.50 -20.79
N PRO A 351 -29.85 9.77 -20.41
CA PRO A 351 -28.67 10.20 -19.66
C PRO A 351 -28.43 9.42 -18.36
N ASN A 352 -29.50 8.96 -17.71
CA ASN A 352 -29.49 8.16 -16.49
C ASN A 352 -29.31 6.65 -16.76
N CYS A 353 -28.81 6.27 -17.95
CA CYS A 353 -28.47 4.91 -18.31
C CYS A 353 -29.64 3.91 -18.31
N MET A 354 -30.89 4.38 -18.51
CA MET A 354 -31.98 3.49 -18.88
C MET A 354 -31.91 3.24 -20.40
N ARG A 355 -31.70 1.99 -20.77
CA ARG A 355 -31.52 1.52 -22.15
C ARG A 355 -32.75 0.73 -22.60
N TYR A 356 -33.16 0.93 -23.85
CA TYR A 356 -34.13 0.10 -24.54
C TYR A 356 -33.46 -0.55 -25.75
N GLN A 357 -33.53 -1.85 -25.83
CA GLN A 357 -32.94 -2.64 -26.93
C GLN A 357 -33.62 -4.00 -26.99
N ASN A 358 -33.88 -4.54 -28.22
CA ASN A 358 -34.52 -5.84 -28.43
C ASN A 358 -35.87 -5.93 -27.70
N HIS A 359 -36.64 -4.85 -27.72
CA HIS A 359 -37.93 -4.71 -27.02
C HIS A 359 -37.87 -4.83 -25.50
N VAL A 360 -36.69 -4.69 -24.90
CA VAL A 360 -36.49 -4.77 -23.45
C VAL A 360 -35.93 -3.45 -22.93
N ALA A 361 -36.57 -2.89 -21.91
CA ALA A 361 -36.02 -1.78 -21.13
C ALA A 361 -35.18 -2.34 -19.98
N SER A 362 -33.95 -1.86 -19.82
CA SER A 362 -33.04 -2.28 -18.74
C SER A 362 -32.16 -1.12 -18.26
N ALA A 363 -31.92 -1.06 -16.97
CA ALA A 363 -30.94 -0.12 -16.41
C ALA A 363 -29.52 -0.70 -16.52
N ILE A 364 -28.58 0.12 -16.94
CA ILE A 364 -27.17 -0.22 -16.88
C ILE A 364 -26.72 -0.03 -15.43
N ARG A 365 -25.97 -0.99 -14.88
CA ARG A 365 -25.49 -0.95 -13.50
C ARG A 365 -24.54 0.25 -13.29
N PRO A 366 -24.69 1.02 -12.20
CA PRO A 366 -23.85 2.19 -11.92
C PRO A 366 -22.35 1.89 -11.93
N GLU A 367 -21.92 0.72 -11.43
CA GLU A 367 -20.51 0.30 -11.35
C GLU A 367 -19.82 0.32 -12.72
N ILE A 368 -20.59 0.24 -13.82
CA ILE A 368 -20.05 0.24 -15.18
C ILE A 368 -19.61 1.65 -15.62
N TYR A 369 -20.31 2.71 -15.18
CA TYR A 369 -20.11 4.07 -15.68
C TYR A 369 -19.71 5.11 -14.63
N THR A 370 -19.80 4.80 -13.33
CA THR A 370 -19.42 5.74 -12.27
C THR A 370 -17.92 6.05 -12.25
N THR A 371 -17.10 5.10 -12.73
CA THR A 371 -15.68 5.33 -12.95
C THR A 371 -15.44 5.66 -14.43
N PRO A 372 -15.29 6.94 -14.81
CA PRO A 372 -15.14 7.34 -16.20
C PRO A 372 -13.73 7.03 -16.71
N PHE A 373 -13.61 6.64 -17.99
CA PHE A 373 -12.36 6.41 -18.69
C PHE A 373 -12.21 7.23 -19.96
N ILE A 374 -13.30 7.83 -20.43
CA ILE A 374 -13.33 8.56 -21.72
C ILE A 374 -13.13 10.05 -21.47
N GLY A 375 -12.20 10.65 -22.22
CA GLY A 375 -11.94 12.08 -22.25
C GLY A 375 -10.99 12.58 -21.16
N LYS A 376 -10.49 13.80 -21.36
CA LYS A 376 -9.45 14.43 -20.50
C LYS A 376 -9.91 14.61 -19.04
N ASN A 377 -11.20 14.86 -18.83
CA ASN A 377 -11.75 15.05 -17.49
C ASN A 377 -11.87 13.75 -16.69
N ALA A 378 -11.79 12.59 -17.33
CA ALA A 378 -11.92 11.30 -16.66
C ALA A 378 -10.83 11.10 -15.57
N PHE A 379 -9.59 11.54 -15.83
CA PHE A 379 -8.51 11.51 -14.82
C PHE A 379 -8.86 12.30 -13.57
N LYS A 380 -9.36 13.51 -13.75
CA LYS A 380 -9.74 14.38 -12.63
C LYS A 380 -10.83 13.75 -11.77
N VAL A 381 -11.89 13.25 -12.42
CA VAL A 381 -13.00 12.59 -11.72
C VAL A 381 -12.53 11.33 -10.98
N GLN A 382 -11.73 10.48 -11.63
CA GLN A 382 -11.19 9.29 -10.97
C GLN A 382 -10.24 9.63 -9.81
N TYR A 383 -9.45 10.69 -9.95
CA TYR A 383 -8.57 11.16 -8.88
C TYR A 383 -9.36 11.67 -7.67
N GLU A 384 -10.38 12.49 -7.91
CA GLU A 384 -11.28 12.98 -6.86
C GLU A 384 -12.03 11.82 -6.15
N GLN A 385 -12.50 10.82 -6.91
CA GLN A 385 -13.12 9.61 -6.34
C GLN A 385 -12.15 8.74 -5.52
N ALA A 386 -10.88 8.69 -5.90
CA ALA A 386 -9.89 7.90 -5.16
C ALA A 386 -9.40 8.59 -3.87
N LEU A 387 -9.65 9.91 -3.73
CA LEU A 387 -9.35 10.67 -2.52
C LEU A 387 -10.48 10.62 -1.47
N GLN A 388 -11.71 10.26 -1.88
CA GLN A 388 -12.86 10.08 -0.99
C GLN A 388 -12.86 8.69 -0.34
#